data_a73186bcdc676a30f2bc5c04e4df01bb
#
_entry.id   a73186bcdc676a30f2bc5c04e4df01bb
#
_cell.length_a   1.000
_cell.length_b   1.000
_cell.length_c   1.000
_cell.angle_alpha   90.00
_cell.angle_beta   90.00
_cell.angle_gamma   90.00
#
_symmetry.space_group_name_H-M   'P 1'
#
loop_
_entity.id
_entity.type
_entity.pdbx_description
1 polymer ?
#
loop_
_entity_poly.entity_id
_entity_poly.type
_entity_poly.pdbx_seq_one_letter_code
_entity_poly.pdbx_strand_id
1 'polypeptide(L)'
;IYNKDFNSVTVTKLGIEEDPAGIQLPGEPALRKAWKSQNIRNKNPEEKYSINPYLITNADIDGYYASVSAQVSKRWGFGLSLMAAYTYSSAKNVIDGIGDQVTSAYNTNTFNRNGSNTPELGYASYVSPHRILFNVGYRLAQKNGASNFGLYYEAFQHGYIGGYSYSRYSYTMGNVTGDGGADLLLYIPTREQLDKMTFADLTDKGEVIYSAADQKNDFWAFINKDSYLSKHIGEYSKRGGAVMPWQHMVNFKFAQDFY
;
A
#
# COMPACT_ATOMS: atom_id res chain seq x y z
N ILE A 1 -9.52 20.12 1.06
CA ILE A 1 -8.84 20.00 -0.24
C ILE A 1 -9.39 18.79 -0.96
N TYR A 2 -9.72 18.94 -2.22
CA TYR A 2 -10.11 17.85 -3.11
C TYR A 2 -9.39 18.05 -4.45
N ASN A 3 -8.74 17.00 -4.95
CA ASN A 3 -8.10 16.98 -6.26
C ASN A 3 -8.66 15.77 -7.03
N LYS A 4 -9.31 16.02 -8.17
CA LYS A 4 -9.76 15.02 -9.11
C LYS A 4 -8.61 14.64 -10.05
N ASP A 5 -8.67 13.48 -10.67
CA ASP A 5 -7.70 12.94 -11.64
C ASP A 5 -6.28 12.75 -11.06
N PHE A 6 -6.21 12.51 -9.76
CA PHE A 6 -4.95 12.32 -9.05
C PHE A 6 -4.30 10.99 -9.46
N ASN A 7 -3.12 11.07 -10.11
CA ASN A 7 -2.37 9.91 -10.62
C ASN A 7 -3.23 8.92 -11.45
N SER A 8 -3.99 9.44 -12.41
CA SER A 8 -4.79 8.63 -13.35
C SER A 8 -3.94 8.17 -14.55
N VAL A 9 -2.73 7.70 -14.28
CA VAL A 9 -1.80 7.15 -15.28
C VAL A 9 -1.71 5.65 -15.11
N THR A 10 -1.58 4.92 -16.21
CA THR A 10 -1.37 3.47 -16.20
C THR A 10 -0.19 3.07 -17.08
N VAL A 11 0.38 1.91 -16.77
CA VAL A 11 1.41 1.28 -17.59
C VAL A 11 0.83 0.00 -18.18
N THR A 12 0.86 -0.10 -19.49
CA THR A 12 0.38 -1.26 -20.25
C THR A 12 1.56 -1.95 -20.93
N LYS A 13 1.66 -3.26 -20.77
CA LYS A 13 2.62 -4.09 -21.49
C LYS A 13 1.99 -4.55 -22.81
N LEU A 14 2.65 -4.30 -23.91
CA LEU A 14 2.28 -4.83 -25.21
C LEU A 14 2.86 -6.22 -25.47
N GLY A 15 2.36 -6.91 -26.49
CA GLY A 15 2.82 -8.25 -26.85
C GLY A 15 2.35 -9.34 -25.88
N ILE A 16 1.30 -9.07 -25.14
CA ILE A 16 0.53 -10.07 -24.39
C ILE A 16 -0.94 -9.98 -24.79
N GLU A 17 -1.63 -11.09 -24.77
CA GLU A 17 -3.09 -11.15 -24.98
C GLU A 17 -3.77 -11.89 -23.84
N GLU A 18 -5.03 -11.55 -23.58
CA GLU A 18 -5.83 -12.22 -22.57
C GLU A 18 -6.20 -13.64 -23.04
N ASP A 19 -5.91 -14.63 -22.19
CA ASP A 19 -6.40 -16.00 -22.39
C ASP A 19 -7.83 -16.09 -21.84
N PRO A 20 -8.83 -16.36 -22.70
CA PRO A 20 -10.23 -16.43 -22.25
C PRO A 20 -10.49 -17.57 -21.27
N ALA A 21 -9.61 -18.56 -21.15
CA ALA A 21 -9.74 -19.64 -20.18
C ALA A 21 -9.59 -19.17 -18.73
N GLY A 22 -8.84 -18.08 -18.52
CA GLY A 22 -8.55 -17.56 -17.19
C GLY A 22 -7.78 -18.55 -16.31
N ILE A 23 -7.69 -18.25 -15.02
CA ILE A 23 -7.06 -19.12 -14.02
C ILE A 23 -8.01 -19.30 -12.85
N GLN A 24 -8.34 -20.56 -12.52
CA GLN A 24 -9.06 -20.91 -11.30
C GLN A 24 -8.04 -21.22 -10.21
N LEU A 25 -8.00 -20.40 -9.18
CA LEU A 25 -7.19 -20.71 -8.00
C LEU A 25 -8.04 -21.45 -6.93
N PRO A 26 -7.41 -22.34 -6.18
CA PRO A 26 -8.11 -23.08 -5.11
C PRO A 26 -8.73 -22.11 -4.09
N GLY A 27 -9.99 -22.34 -3.74
CA GLY A 27 -10.73 -21.55 -2.76
C GLY A 27 -11.26 -20.22 -3.26
N GLU A 28 -10.87 -19.75 -4.44
CA GLU A 28 -11.39 -18.51 -5.00
C GLU A 28 -12.76 -18.71 -5.68
N PRO A 29 -13.70 -17.74 -5.54
CA PRO A 29 -15.05 -17.89 -6.09
C PRO A 29 -15.15 -17.63 -7.57
N ALA A 30 -14.14 -16.99 -8.18
CA ALA A 30 -14.15 -16.57 -9.58
C ALA A 30 -12.77 -16.68 -10.23
N LEU A 31 -12.77 -16.89 -11.54
CA LEU A 31 -11.56 -16.91 -12.35
C LEU A 31 -10.81 -15.57 -12.26
N ARG A 32 -9.49 -15.66 -12.23
CA ARG A 32 -8.60 -14.54 -12.56
C ARG A 32 -8.32 -14.53 -14.05
N LYS A 33 -7.98 -13.36 -14.59
CA LYS A 33 -7.49 -13.27 -15.97
C LYS A 33 -6.17 -14.02 -16.10
N ALA A 34 -5.95 -14.60 -17.25
CA ALA A 34 -4.67 -15.16 -17.67
C ALA A 34 -4.15 -14.39 -18.87
N TRP A 35 -2.85 -14.35 -19.03
CA TRP A 35 -2.18 -13.64 -20.11
C TRP A 35 -1.17 -14.56 -20.79
N LYS A 36 -1.19 -14.55 -22.12
CA LYS A 36 -0.23 -15.26 -22.95
C LYS A 36 0.72 -14.26 -23.60
N SER A 37 2.00 -14.51 -23.51
CA SER A 37 2.99 -13.69 -24.22
C SER A 37 2.92 -14.00 -25.72
N GLN A 38 2.67 -12.97 -26.50
CA GLN A 38 2.74 -13.03 -27.96
C GLN A 38 4.11 -12.63 -28.46
N ASN A 39 5.01 -12.25 -27.60
CA ASN A 39 6.37 -11.79 -27.88
C ASN A 39 6.50 -11.15 -29.27
N ILE A 40 6.59 -9.84 -29.31
CA ILE A 40 6.90 -9.13 -30.55
C ILE A 40 8.30 -9.56 -30.98
N ARG A 41 8.37 -10.52 -31.91
CA ARG A 41 9.63 -11.03 -32.44
C ARG A 41 9.96 -10.28 -33.71
N ASN A 42 11.25 -10.06 -33.93
CA ASN A 42 11.73 -9.68 -35.26
C ASN A 42 11.37 -10.78 -36.28
N LYS A 43 11.17 -10.42 -37.56
CA LYS A 43 10.82 -11.37 -38.62
C LYS A 43 11.89 -12.45 -38.89
N ASN A 44 13.10 -12.28 -38.34
CA ASN A 44 14.17 -13.28 -38.46
C ASN A 44 14.02 -14.37 -37.38
N PRO A 45 13.70 -15.62 -37.73
CA PRO A 45 13.51 -16.71 -36.78
C PRO A 45 14.80 -17.10 -36.01
N GLU A 46 15.97 -16.68 -36.44
CA GLU A 46 17.23 -16.91 -35.76
C GLU A 46 17.50 -15.90 -34.63
N GLU A 47 16.78 -14.80 -34.61
CA GLU A 47 16.91 -13.81 -33.52
C GLU A 47 16.18 -14.25 -32.25
N LYS A 48 16.95 -14.44 -31.20
CA LYS A 48 16.49 -14.94 -29.89
C LYS A 48 15.86 -13.86 -29.01
N TYR A 49 15.65 -12.64 -29.51
CA TYR A 49 15.11 -11.53 -28.72
C TYR A 49 13.59 -11.43 -28.85
N SER A 50 12.92 -11.34 -27.72
CA SER A 50 11.52 -10.90 -27.65
C SER A 50 11.48 -9.52 -27.04
N ILE A 51 10.82 -8.58 -27.70
CA ILE A 51 10.64 -7.21 -27.24
C ILE A 51 9.18 -7.05 -26.83
N ASN A 52 8.96 -6.77 -25.55
CA ASN A 52 7.63 -6.40 -25.06
C ASN A 52 7.68 -4.94 -24.61
N PRO A 53 7.26 -4.00 -25.44
CA PRO A 53 7.27 -2.58 -25.07
C PRO A 53 6.20 -2.29 -24.01
N TYR A 54 6.46 -1.27 -23.22
CA TYR A 54 5.54 -0.72 -22.23
C TYR A 54 5.08 0.66 -22.66
N LEU A 55 3.79 0.92 -22.53
CA LEU A 55 3.20 2.22 -22.79
C LEU A 55 2.75 2.87 -21.48
N ILE A 56 3.05 4.14 -21.34
CA ILE A 56 2.48 5.00 -20.30
C ILE A 56 1.35 5.77 -20.95
N THR A 57 0.14 5.62 -20.44
CA THR A 57 -1.04 6.31 -20.92
C THR A 57 -1.89 6.83 -19.79
N ASN A 58 -2.81 7.74 -20.07
CA ASN A 58 -3.85 8.06 -19.12
C ASN A 58 -4.80 6.86 -18.99
N ALA A 59 -5.19 6.56 -17.76
CA ALA A 59 -6.21 5.55 -17.49
C ALA A 59 -7.61 6.18 -17.66
N ASP A 60 -8.57 5.38 -18.14
CA ASP A 60 -9.97 5.79 -18.21
C ASP A 60 -10.67 5.73 -16.83
N ILE A 61 -9.88 5.86 -15.76
CA ILE A 61 -10.33 5.75 -14.38
C ILE A 61 -9.76 6.94 -13.59
N ASP A 62 -10.66 7.77 -13.04
CA ASP A 62 -10.28 8.95 -12.29
C ASP A 62 -9.85 8.60 -10.86
N GLY A 63 -8.59 8.87 -10.54
CA GLY A 63 -8.11 8.89 -9.17
C GLY A 63 -8.58 10.14 -8.42
N TYR A 64 -8.41 10.17 -7.11
CA TYR A 64 -8.70 11.35 -6.32
C TYR A 64 -7.77 11.47 -5.11
N TYR A 65 -7.60 12.69 -4.64
CA TYR A 65 -7.06 13.02 -3.32
C TYR A 65 -8.06 13.93 -2.60
N ALA A 66 -8.39 13.58 -1.37
CA ALA A 66 -9.24 14.40 -0.51
C ALA A 66 -8.62 14.50 0.89
N SER A 67 -8.66 15.70 1.47
CA SER A 67 -8.28 15.87 2.87
C SER A 67 -9.13 16.92 3.57
N VAL A 68 -9.38 16.69 4.86
CA VAL A 68 -10.06 17.60 5.76
C VAL A 68 -9.20 17.79 7.00
N SER A 69 -8.95 19.04 7.37
CA SER A 69 -8.16 19.39 8.55
C SER A 69 -8.98 20.30 9.48
N ALA A 70 -8.88 20.04 10.76
CA ALA A 70 -9.40 20.91 11.80
C ALA A 70 -8.24 21.32 12.73
N GLN A 71 -8.17 22.61 13.08
CA GLN A 71 -7.15 23.15 13.97
C GLN A 71 -7.78 24.07 15.00
N VAL A 72 -7.31 23.96 16.23
CA VAL A 72 -7.61 24.87 17.34
C VAL A 72 -6.31 25.42 17.87
N SER A 73 -6.26 26.72 18.12
CA SER A 73 -5.10 27.35 18.75
C SER A 73 -5.55 28.42 19.75
N LYS A 74 -4.81 28.52 20.84
CA LYS A 74 -5.04 29.54 21.86
C LYS A 74 -3.71 30.01 22.45
N ARG A 75 -3.63 31.30 22.69
CA ARG A 75 -2.52 31.93 23.42
C ARG A 75 -3.08 32.69 24.62
N TRP A 76 -2.44 32.53 25.75
CA TRP A 76 -2.80 33.19 27.02
C TRP A 76 -1.77 34.26 27.35
N GLY A 77 -2.22 35.34 28.03
CA GLY A 77 -1.36 36.47 28.40
C GLY A 77 -0.24 36.11 29.38
N PHE A 78 -0.35 35.00 30.11
CA PHE A 78 0.69 34.51 31.01
C PHE A 78 1.80 33.70 30.31
N GLY A 79 1.86 33.70 29.00
CA GLY A 79 2.93 33.10 28.24
C GLY A 79 2.69 31.69 27.69
N LEU A 80 1.55 31.06 28.02
CA LEU A 80 1.19 29.74 27.47
C LEU A 80 0.58 29.88 26.08
N SER A 81 0.99 29.01 25.17
CA SER A 81 0.36 28.83 23.85
C SER A 81 0.11 27.35 23.59
N LEU A 82 -1.01 27.06 22.96
CA LEU A 82 -1.42 25.71 22.59
C LEU A 82 -1.95 25.70 21.17
N MET A 83 -1.58 24.66 20.40
CA MET A 83 -2.16 24.35 19.11
C MET A 83 -2.39 22.84 19.03
N ALA A 84 -3.57 22.44 18.58
CA ALA A 84 -3.91 21.08 18.25
C ALA A 84 -4.53 21.02 16.85
N ALA A 85 -4.12 20.08 16.05
CA ALA A 85 -4.68 19.87 14.72
C ALA A 85 -4.86 18.36 14.45
N TYR A 86 -5.92 18.06 13.69
CA TYR A 86 -6.18 16.74 13.16
C TYR A 86 -6.46 16.86 11.67
N THR A 87 -5.84 15.94 10.89
CA THR A 87 -6.10 15.84 9.46
C THR A 87 -6.51 14.41 9.13
N TYR A 88 -7.61 14.29 8.39
CA TYR A 88 -8.00 13.06 7.71
C TYR A 88 -7.71 13.20 6.21
N SER A 89 -7.08 12.19 5.60
CA SER A 89 -6.77 12.18 4.17
C SER A 89 -7.14 10.83 3.55
N SER A 90 -7.66 10.89 2.34
CA SER A 90 -7.93 9.70 1.52
C SER A 90 -7.51 9.98 0.08
N ALA A 91 -6.80 9.06 -0.52
CA ALA A 91 -6.46 9.12 -1.93
C ALA A 91 -6.56 7.75 -2.56
N LYS A 92 -7.05 7.74 -3.78
CA LYS A 92 -7.00 6.56 -4.66
C LYS A 92 -6.37 6.93 -5.98
N ASN A 93 -5.60 6.03 -6.52
CA ASN A 93 -4.92 6.16 -7.80
C ASN A 93 -4.93 4.82 -8.54
N VAL A 94 -4.48 4.83 -9.78
CA VAL A 94 -4.32 3.61 -10.58
C VAL A 94 -2.95 2.96 -10.30
N ILE A 95 -1.93 3.79 -10.06
CA ILE A 95 -0.55 3.37 -9.79
C ILE A 95 0.10 4.32 -8.79
N ASP A 96 0.93 3.79 -7.90
CA ASP A 96 1.59 4.59 -6.83
C ASP A 96 2.83 5.39 -7.29
N GLY A 97 3.02 5.51 -8.57
CA GLY A 97 4.13 6.22 -9.18
C GLY A 97 4.79 5.37 -10.26
N ILE A 98 5.45 6.04 -11.18
CA ILE A 98 6.05 5.36 -12.33
C ILE A 98 7.52 5.03 -12.06
N GLY A 99 8.19 5.79 -11.20
CA GLY A 99 9.63 5.67 -11.02
C GLY A 99 10.40 6.10 -12.27
N ASP A 100 11.69 5.85 -12.31
CA ASP A 100 12.59 6.14 -13.42
C ASP A 100 12.58 5.06 -14.51
N GLN A 101 12.04 3.87 -14.20
CA GLN A 101 11.96 2.72 -15.12
C GLN A 101 10.52 2.23 -15.24
N VAL A 102 9.96 2.31 -16.45
CA VAL A 102 8.59 1.88 -16.74
C VAL A 102 8.35 0.40 -16.42
N THR A 103 9.34 -0.45 -16.68
CA THR A 103 9.29 -1.87 -16.34
C THR A 103 9.15 -2.09 -14.83
N SER A 104 9.93 -1.36 -14.03
CA SER A 104 9.83 -1.43 -12.57
C SER A 104 8.46 -0.98 -12.07
N ALA A 105 7.92 0.09 -12.64
CA ALA A 105 6.56 0.55 -12.31
C ALA A 105 5.51 -0.53 -12.58
N TYR A 106 5.61 -1.20 -13.73
CA TYR A 106 4.71 -2.30 -14.10
C TYR A 106 4.84 -3.50 -13.15
N ASN A 107 6.06 -3.83 -12.74
CA ASN A 107 6.33 -5.02 -11.93
C ASN A 107 6.12 -4.82 -10.42
N THR A 108 6.07 -3.58 -9.93
CA THR A 108 6.06 -3.32 -8.48
C THR A 108 4.93 -2.43 -7.98
N ASN A 109 4.29 -1.63 -8.83
CA ASN A 109 3.36 -0.61 -8.38
C ASN A 109 1.91 -0.78 -8.87
N THR A 110 1.63 -1.90 -9.55
CA THR A 110 0.32 -2.16 -10.18
C THR A 110 -0.38 -3.38 -9.56
N PHE A 111 -0.33 -3.53 -8.24
CA PHE A 111 -1.01 -4.65 -7.55
C PHE A 111 -2.51 -4.66 -7.87
N ASN A 112 -2.95 -5.68 -8.60
CA ASN A 112 -4.33 -5.87 -9.04
C ASN A 112 -4.74 -7.33 -8.84
N ARG A 113 -6.03 -7.59 -8.94
CA ARG A 113 -6.54 -8.96 -8.90
C ARG A 113 -6.16 -9.76 -10.15
N ASN A 114 -6.16 -9.13 -11.31
CA ASN A 114 -6.11 -9.77 -12.62
C ASN A 114 -4.83 -9.45 -13.43
N GLY A 115 -3.76 -9.04 -12.74
CA GLY A 115 -2.49 -8.69 -13.37
C GLY A 115 -2.38 -7.21 -13.74
N SER A 116 -1.16 -6.79 -14.04
CA SER A 116 -0.78 -5.38 -14.17
C SER A 116 -1.40 -4.69 -15.39
N ASN A 117 -1.80 -5.45 -16.42
CA ASN A 117 -2.54 -4.89 -17.57
C ASN A 117 -4.02 -4.60 -17.29
N THR A 118 -4.48 -4.84 -16.07
CA THR A 118 -5.86 -4.55 -15.66
C THR A 118 -5.85 -3.41 -14.64
N PRO A 119 -5.92 -2.14 -15.09
CA PRO A 119 -5.86 -1.00 -14.17
C PRO A 119 -7.10 -0.97 -13.27
N GLU A 120 -6.88 -0.80 -11.97
CA GLU A 120 -7.93 -0.70 -10.94
C GLU A 120 -7.58 0.43 -9.96
N LEU A 121 -8.61 1.08 -9.38
CA LEU A 121 -8.42 2.04 -8.32
C LEU A 121 -8.05 1.35 -7.00
N GLY A 122 -6.91 1.73 -6.44
CA GLY A 122 -6.50 1.35 -5.09
C GLY A 122 -6.15 2.55 -4.25
N TYR A 123 -5.99 2.37 -2.96
CA TYR A 123 -5.51 3.45 -2.09
C TYR A 123 -4.04 3.75 -2.39
N ALA A 124 -3.69 5.04 -2.44
CA ALA A 124 -2.32 5.48 -2.56
C ALA A 124 -1.53 5.12 -1.31
N SER A 125 -0.47 4.33 -1.47
CA SER A 125 0.27 3.72 -0.34
C SER A 125 1.01 4.75 0.52
N TYR A 126 1.37 5.90 -0.04
CA TYR A 126 2.11 6.98 0.61
C TYR A 126 1.22 8.01 1.33
N VAL A 127 -0.10 7.91 1.25
CA VAL A 127 -1.01 8.84 1.91
C VAL A 127 -1.43 8.32 3.27
N SER A 128 -0.96 8.99 4.33
CA SER A 128 -1.38 8.70 5.69
C SER A 128 -2.85 9.11 5.90
N PRO A 129 -3.75 8.17 6.29
CA PRO A 129 -5.14 8.51 6.49
C PRO A 129 -5.39 9.43 7.68
N HIS A 130 -4.55 9.39 8.70
CA HIS A 130 -4.73 10.17 9.92
C HIS A 130 -3.42 10.82 10.34
N ARG A 131 -3.48 12.10 10.71
CA ARG A 131 -2.37 12.85 11.29
C ARG A 131 -2.86 13.72 12.43
N ILE A 132 -2.18 13.66 13.56
CA ILE A 132 -2.44 14.46 14.74
C ILE A 132 -1.20 15.31 15.00
N LEU A 133 -1.41 16.59 15.24
CA LEU A 133 -0.37 17.54 15.65
C LEU A 133 -0.78 18.20 16.96
N PHE A 134 0.16 18.30 17.87
CA PHE A 134 -0.01 19.02 19.12
C PHE A 134 1.24 19.83 19.42
N ASN A 135 1.09 21.10 19.75
CA ASN A 135 2.18 22.00 20.08
C ASN A 135 1.82 22.79 21.32
N VAL A 136 2.70 22.76 22.32
CA VAL A 136 2.63 23.58 23.52
C VAL A 136 3.88 24.43 23.60
N GLY A 137 3.69 25.73 23.75
CA GLY A 137 4.76 26.67 24.02
C GLY A 137 4.51 27.41 25.33
N TYR A 138 5.56 27.59 26.15
CA TYR A 138 5.49 28.41 27.34
C TYR A 138 6.68 29.36 27.38
N ARG A 139 6.38 30.67 27.48
CA ARG A 139 7.37 31.73 27.65
C ARG A 139 7.28 32.28 29.05
N LEU A 140 8.33 32.04 29.84
CA LEU A 140 8.51 32.61 31.16
C LEU A 140 9.34 33.87 31.04
N ALA A 141 8.69 35.03 31.14
CA ALA A 141 9.41 36.32 31.16
C ALA A 141 10.16 36.54 32.47
N GLN A 142 11.39 37.06 32.37
CA GLN A 142 12.29 37.38 33.48
C GLN A 142 12.75 38.84 33.33
N LYS A 143 13.31 39.42 34.39
CA LYS A 143 13.75 40.82 34.37
C LYS A 143 14.78 41.13 33.27
N ASN A 144 15.71 40.20 33.02
CA ASN A 144 16.80 40.36 32.06
C ASN A 144 16.78 39.27 30.97
N GLY A 145 15.60 38.77 30.61
CA GLY A 145 15.51 37.72 29.63
C GLY A 145 14.15 36.99 29.58
N ALA A 146 14.12 35.84 28.94
CA ALA A 146 12.99 34.93 29.00
C ALA A 146 13.43 33.49 28.75
N SER A 147 12.80 32.56 29.44
CA SER A 147 12.93 31.11 29.16
C SER A 147 11.79 30.65 28.32
N ASN A 148 12.07 29.99 27.20
CA ASN A 148 11.08 29.51 26.28
C ASN A 148 11.14 27.97 26.26
N PHE A 149 10.00 27.34 26.52
CA PHE A 149 9.80 25.91 26.48
C PHE A 149 8.86 25.57 25.34
N GLY A 150 9.18 24.55 24.57
CA GLY A 150 8.33 24.03 23.52
C GLY A 150 8.23 22.52 23.57
N LEU A 151 7.02 21.99 23.44
CA LEU A 151 6.75 20.57 23.22
C LEU A 151 5.98 20.43 21.93
N TYR A 152 6.51 19.65 21.01
CA TYR A 152 5.86 19.26 19.77
C TYR A 152 5.58 17.77 19.79
N TYR A 153 4.35 17.40 19.52
CA TYR A 153 3.94 16.02 19.36
C TYR A 153 3.28 15.86 17.98
N GLU A 154 3.66 14.80 17.30
CA GLU A 154 3.07 14.37 16.06
C GLU A 154 2.76 12.88 16.11
N ALA A 155 1.58 12.50 15.63
CA ALA A 155 1.23 11.10 15.40
C ALA A 155 0.64 10.95 14.00
N PHE A 156 1.09 9.93 13.28
CA PHE A 156 0.62 9.60 11.93
C PHE A 156 0.87 8.12 11.65
N GLN A 157 0.15 7.58 10.66
CA GLN A 157 0.29 6.18 10.28
C GLN A 157 1.35 6.04 9.22
N HIS A 158 2.40 5.31 9.53
CA HIS A 158 3.57 5.20 8.68
C HIS A 158 4.45 4.00 9.06
N GLY A 159 5.19 3.45 8.10
CA GLY A 159 6.13 2.37 8.32
C GLY A 159 7.03 2.15 7.11
N TYR A 160 7.93 1.18 7.23
CA TYR A 160 8.87 0.80 6.18
C TYR A 160 8.68 -0.67 5.82
N ILE A 161 8.61 -0.96 4.53
CA ILE A 161 8.61 -2.32 3.98
C ILE A 161 9.67 -2.37 2.88
N GLY A 162 10.62 -3.30 2.98
CA GLY A 162 11.67 -3.45 1.96
C GLY A 162 12.51 -2.20 1.73
N GLY A 163 12.68 -1.33 2.73
CA GLY A 163 13.43 -0.07 2.61
C GLY A 163 12.62 1.12 2.07
N TYR A 164 11.38 0.91 1.69
CA TYR A 164 10.49 1.96 1.20
C TYR A 164 9.50 2.40 2.25
N SER A 165 9.11 3.66 2.20
CA SER A 165 8.23 4.35 3.14
C SER A 165 6.78 4.29 2.70
N TYR A 166 5.90 3.75 3.56
CA TYR A 166 4.48 3.58 3.27
C TYR A 166 3.61 3.99 4.45
N SER A 167 2.42 4.50 4.17
CA SER A 167 1.35 4.69 5.13
C SER A 167 0.30 3.58 5.06
N ARG A 168 0.26 2.89 3.92
CA ARG A 168 -0.65 1.78 3.62
C ARG A 168 0.09 0.66 2.92
N TYR A 169 -0.42 -0.57 3.04
CA TYR A 169 0.12 -1.74 2.35
C TYR A 169 -0.98 -2.66 1.83
N SER A 170 -0.59 -3.60 0.99
CA SER A 170 -1.49 -4.56 0.37
C SER A 170 -1.12 -5.96 0.81
N TYR A 171 -2.12 -6.82 1.00
CA TYR A 171 -1.89 -8.25 1.08
C TYR A 171 -1.90 -8.83 -0.33
N THR A 172 -0.78 -9.45 -0.70
CA THR A 172 -0.54 -9.95 -2.05
C THR A 172 -0.13 -11.41 -2.03
N MET A 173 -0.20 -12.03 -3.18
CA MET A 173 0.35 -13.34 -3.51
C MET A 173 1.17 -13.23 -4.80
N GLY A 174 2.04 -14.20 -5.04
CA GLY A 174 2.85 -14.23 -6.27
C GLY A 174 1.98 -14.17 -7.54
N ASN A 175 2.52 -13.52 -8.56
CA ASN A 175 1.83 -13.37 -9.84
C ASN A 175 1.78 -14.71 -10.60
N VAL A 176 0.59 -15.19 -10.87
CA VAL A 176 0.31 -16.42 -11.64
C VAL A 176 -0.42 -16.13 -12.96
N THR A 177 -0.73 -14.88 -13.27
CA THR A 177 -1.53 -14.52 -14.47
C THR A 177 -0.75 -14.63 -15.77
N GLY A 178 0.59 -14.71 -15.72
CA GLY A 178 1.45 -14.84 -16.91
C GLY A 178 1.80 -13.51 -17.59
N ASP A 179 1.32 -12.37 -17.09
CA ASP A 179 1.66 -11.06 -17.64
C ASP A 179 3.08 -10.58 -17.24
N GLY A 180 3.69 -11.22 -16.24
CA GLY A 180 4.99 -10.84 -15.70
C GLY A 180 4.98 -9.49 -14.98
N GLY A 181 3.81 -9.08 -14.49
CA GLY A 181 3.61 -7.85 -13.74
C GLY A 181 3.79 -8.03 -12.23
N ALA A 182 3.28 -7.07 -11.48
CA ALA A 182 3.31 -7.06 -10.02
C ALA A 182 2.53 -8.24 -9.40
N ASP A 183 2.81 -8.52 -8.14
CA ASP A 183 2.05 -9.47 -7.32
C ASP A 183 0.54 -9.20 -7.37
N LEU A 184 -0.23 -10.25 -7.23
CA LEU A 184 -1.69 -10.20 -7.27
C LEU A 184 -2.26 -9.93 -5.88
N LEU A 185 -3.39 -9.23 -5.82
CA LEU A 185 -4.12 -9.05 -4.57
C LEU A 185 -4.61 -10.41 -4.05
N LEU A 186 -4.34 -10.66 -2.76
CA LEU A 186 -4.69 -11.90 -2.07
C LEU A 186 -6.21 -12.04 -1.95
N TYR A 187 -6.75 -13.22 -2.25
CA TYR A 187 -8.09 -13.61 -1.83
C TYR A 187 -8.03 -14.11 -0.38
N ILE A 188 -8.90 -13.60 0.47
CA ILE A 188 -8.95 -13.95 1.90
C ILE A 188 -10.04 -15.02 2.07
N PRO A 189 -9.67 -16.31 2.14
CA PRO A 189 -10.67 -17.39 2.11
C PRO A 189 -11.50 -17.43 3.39
N THR A 190 -12.74 -17.91 3.26
CA THR A 190 -13.51 -18.40 4.41
C THR A 190 -12.89 -19.70 4.93
N ARG A 191 -13.24 -20.12 6.15
CA ARG A 191 -12.75 -21.41 6.69
C ARG A 191 -13.11 -22.58 5.77
N GLU A 192 -14.33 -22.62 5.25
CA GLU A 192 -14.78 -23.68 4.35
C GLU A 192 -13.99 -23.73 3.03
N GLN A 193 -13.63 -22.56 2.50
CA GLN A 193 -12.80 -22.46 1.29
C GLN A 193 -11.36 -22.88 1.58
N LEU A 194 -10.82 -22.46 2.72
CA LEU A 194 -9.47 -22.83 3.15
C LEU A 194 -9.36 -24.35 3.37
N ASP A 195 -10.39 -24.99 3.92
CA ASP A 195 -10.40 -26.43 4.13
C ASP A 195 -10.35 -27.21 2.80
N LYS A 196 -10.87 -26.65 1.72
CA LYS A 196 -10.79 -27.21 0.36
C LYS A 196 -9.44 -26.96 -0.34
N MET A 197 -8.61 -26.05 0.18
CA MET A 197 -7.29 -25.79 -0.38
C MET A 197 -6.33 -26.92 -0.01
N THR A 198 -5.49 -27.31 -0.97
CA THR A 198 -4.42 -28.30 -0.75
C THR A 198 -3.13 -27.54 -0.42
N PHE A 199 -2.58 -27.82 0.75
CA PHE A 199 -1.24 -27.41 1.14
C PHE A 199 -0.29 -28.58 0.96
N ALA A 200 0.98 -28.32 0.74
CA ALA A 200 2.03 -29.32 0.71
C ALA A 200 2.93 -29.18 1.94
N ASP A 201 3.41 -30.30 2.46
CA ASP A 201 4.41 -30.26 3.52
C ASP A 201 5.68 -29.56 3.03
N LEU A 202 6.22 -28.66 3.85
CA LEU A 202 7.54 -28.09 3.63
C LEU A 202 8.57 -29.06 4.21
N THR A 203 9.48 -29.52 3.37
CA THR A 203 10.51 -30.50 3.76
C THR A 203 11.91 -29.92 3.61
N ASP A 204 12.81 -30.25 4.53
CA ASP A 204 14.26 -30.06 4.41
C ASP A 204 14.94 -31.40 4.56
N LYS A 205 15.84 -31.76 3.63
CA LYS A 205 16.60 -33.01 3.58
C LYS A 205 15.74 -34.27 3.77
N GLY A 206 14.47 -34.23 3.35
CA GLY A 206 13.52 -35.32 3.42
C GLY A 206 12.72 -35.40 4.74
N GLU A 207 12.96 -34.50 5.68
CA GLU A 207 12.16 -34.38 6.91
C GLU A 207 11.13 -33.24 6.78
N VAL A 208 9.92 -33.47 7.30
CA VAL A 208 8.85 -32.45 7.33
C VAL A 208 9.18 -31.43 8.41
N ILE A 209 9.48 -30.20 8.00
CA ILE A 209 9.77 -29.10 8.92
C ILE A 209 8.54 -28.21 9.18
N TYR A 210 7.54 -28.27 8.31
CA TYR A 210 6.28 -27.53 8.49
C TYR A 210 5.16 -28.30 7.76
N SER A 211 4.26 -28.91 8.51
CA SER A 211 3.22 -29.75 7.91
C SER A 211 2.15 -28.94 7.18
N ALA A 212 1.54 -29.53 6.18
CA ALA A 212 0.42 -28.94 5.45
C ALA A 212 -0.75 -28.55 6.38
N ALA A 213 -1.00 -29.34 7.42
CA ALA A 213 -2.04 -29.07 8.40
C ALA A 213 -1.71 -27.86 9.28
N ASP A 214 -0.47 -27.76 9.75
CA ASP A 214 -0.02 -26.62 10.55
C ASP A 214 -0.01 -25.33 9.73
N GLN A 215 0.48 -25.36 8.48
CA GLN A 215 0.43 -24.21 7.58
C GLN A 215 -0.99 -23.67 7.39
N LYS A 216 -1.97 -24.57 7.19
CA LYS A 216 -3.39 -24.21 7.03
C LYS A 216 -3.96 -23.59 8.30
N ASN A 217 -3.66 -24.16 9.47
CA ASN A 217 -4.14 -23.67 10.75
C ASN A 217 -3.51 -22.31 11.10
N ASP A 218 -2.22 -22.15 10.87
CA ASP A 218 -1.51 -20.91 11.12
C ASP A 218 -1.97 -19.80 10.19
N PHE A 219 -2.22 -20.11 8.91
CA PHE A 219 -2.79 -19.15 7.98
C PHE A 219 -4.19 -18.68 8.43
N TRP A 220 -5.04 -19.59 8.90
CA TRP A 220 -6.33 -19.22 9.45
C TRP A 220 -6.22 -18.38 10.73
N ALA A 221 -5.30 -18.75 11.62
CA ALA A 221 -5.03 -17.99 12.84
C ALA A 221 -4.52 -16.58 12.51
N PHE A 222 -3.64 -16.45 11.50
CA PHE A 222 -3.15 -15.17 11.02
C PHE A 222 -4.29 -14.30 10.47
N ILE A 223 -5.16 -14.84 9.60
CA ILE A 223 -6.32 -14.12 9.07
C ILE A 223 -7.18 -13.57 10.21
N ASN A 224 -7.48 -14.37 11.22
CA ASN A 224 -8.35 -13.94 12.32
C ASN A 224 -7.70 -12.93 13.27
N LYS A 225 -6.38 -12.98 13.42
CA LYS A 225 -5.63 -12.05 14.28
C LYS A 225 -5.38 -10.71 13.63
N ASP A 226 -5.27 -10.66 12.32
CA ASP A 226 -4.98 -9.43 11.59
C ASP A 226 -6.21 -8.53 11.52
N SER A 227 -6.01 -7.24 11.79
CA SER A 227 -7.09 -6.26 11.90
C SER A 227 -7.77 -5.92 10.57
N TYR A 228 -7.09 -6.13 9.44
CA TYR A 228 -7.63 -5.94 8.11
C TYR A 228 -8.23 -7.25 7.57
N LEU A 229 -7.46 -8.34 7.58
CA LEU A 229 -7.88 -9.61 6.99
C LEU A 229 -9.15 -10.16 7.64
N SER A 230 -9.27 -10.09 8.97
CA SER A 230 -10.44 -10.57 9.71
C SER A 230 -11.76 -9.89 9.32
N LYS A 231 -11.68 -8.67 8.77
CA LYS A 231 -12.86 -7.91 8.32
C LYS A 231 -13.19 -8.10 6.84
N HIS A 232 -12.34 -8.81 6.10
CA HIS A 232 -12.46 -8.99 4.66
C HIS A 232 -12.46 -10.49 4.26
N ILE A 233 -12.84 -11.37 5.18
CA ILE A 233 -12.97 -12.81 4.90
C ILE A 233 -14.02 -13.03 3.80
N GLY A 234 -13.66 -13.79 2.77
CA GLY A 234 -14.48 -14.03 1.59
C GLY A 234 -14.34 -12.97 0.49
N GLU A 235 -13.39 -12.03 0.63
CA GLU A 235 -13.14 -10.94 -0.33
C GLU A 235 -11.69 -10.97 -0.84
N TYR A 236 -11.45 -10.31 -1.96
CA TYR A 236 -10.09 -9.96 -2.36
C TYR A 236 -9.57 -8.79 -1.53
N SER A 237 -8.31 -8.85 -1.14
CA SER A 237 -7.64 -7.70 -0.54
C SER A 237 -7.69 -6.50 -1.51
N LYS A 238 -7.62 -5.30 -0.96
CA LYS A 238 -7.59 -4.06 -1.74
C LYS A 238 -6.17 -3.50 -1.75
N ARG A 239 -5.74 -2.97 -2.88
CA ARG A 239 -4.45 -2.27 -2.96
C ARG A 239 -4.45 -1.11 -1.97
N GLY A 240 -3.43 -1.08 -1.08
CA GLY A 240 -3.33 -0.12 0.01
C GLY A 240 -4.47 -0.22 1.04
N GLY A 241 -5.17 -1.38 1.12
CA GLY A 241 -6.31 -1.56 2.03
C GLY A 241 -5.92 -1.58 3.50
N ALA A 242 -4.79 -2.18 3.83
CA ALA A 242 -4.26 -2.20 5.18
C ALA A 242 -3.47 -0.92 5.50
N VAL A 243 -3.49 -0.51 6.75
CA VAL A 243 -2.89 0.75 7.21
C VAL A 243 -1.74 0.44 8.17
N MET A 244 -0.63 1.16 8.01
CA MET A 244 0.54 1.04 8.90
C MET A 244 0.20 1.45 10.33
N PRO A 245 0.92 0.92 11.32
CA PRO A 245 0.77 1.34 12.70
C PRO A 245 1.01 2.83 12.91
N TRP A 246 0.51 3.35 14.03
CA TRP A 246 0.80 4.71 14.45
C TRP A 246 2.27 4.85 14.81
N GLN A 247 2.89 5.90 14.27
CA GLN A 247 4.18 6.42 14.74
C GLN A 247 3.93 7.66 15.58
N HIS A 248 4.68 7.79 16.64
CA HIS A 248 4.61 8.90 17.57
C HIS A 248 5.96 9.59 17.66
N MET A 249 5.97 10.89 17.47
CA MET A 249 7.17 11.72 17.56
C MET A 249 6.97 12.81 18.61
N VAL A 250 7.92 12.94 19.52
CA VAL A 250 7.92 13.97 20.56
C VAL A 250 9.22 14.74 20.48
N ASN A 251 9.12 16.04 20.33
CA ASN A 251 10.26 16.93 20.35
C ASN A 251 10.11 17.96 21.46
N PHE A 252 11.15 18.14 22.24
CA PHE A 252 11.24 19.17 23.27
C PHE A 252 12.24 20.23 22.85
N LYS A 253 11.89 21.51 23.05
CA LYS A 253 12.75 22.66 22.81
C LYS A 253 12.86 23.49 24.08
N PHE A 254 14.09 23.85 24.44
CA PHE A 254 14.39 24.88 25.42
C PHE A 254 15.24 25.98 24.78
N ALA A 255 14.91 27.24 25.04
CA ALA A 255 15.72 28.37 24.60
C ALA A 255 15.69 29.45 25.68
N GLN A 256 16.85 30.08 25.95
CA GLN A 256 17.01 31.17 26.89
C GLN A 256 17.38 32.46 26.15
N ASP A 257 16.57 33.50 26.32
CA ASP A 257 16.83 34.84 25.80
C ASP A 257 17.50 35.65 26.93
N PHE A 258 18.53 36.45 26.60
CA PHE A 258 19.20 37.40 27.47
C PHE A 258 19.07 38.79 26.87
N TYR A 259 18.73 39.80 27.69
CA TYR A 259 18.58 41.21 27.31
C TYR A 259 19.56 42.08 28.00
#